data_618133016ea9afe50f222859ba2433e8
#
_entry.id   618133016ea9afe50f222859ba2433e8
#
_cell.length_a   1.000
_cell.length_b   1.000
_cell.length_c   1.000
_cell.angle_alpha   90.00
_cell.angle_beta   90.00
_cell.angle_gamma   90.00
#
_symmetry.space_group_name_H-M   'P 1'
#
loop_
_entity.id
_entity.type
_entity.pdbx_description
1 polymer ?
#
loop_
_entity_poly.entity_id
_entity_poly.type
_entity_poly.pdbx_seq_one_letter_code
_entity_poly.pdbx_strand_id
1 'polypeptide(L)'
;MTSPPHARLTTRVAIIGAGPAGLLLGVALQRAGIDFVIIENRSREYVLSRIRAGVLEQGSVETLTRLGVGERLAREGLVHDGIYLQYAGERHHVDFAELIGRTVTVYGQQEVVKDLSADHDAHSSAVYYDASEVLPHGLDTETPTVTFDHDGTAYELAADFVVGADGFHGISRRSIPSSDLDEYERDYPYAW
;
A
#
# COMPACT_ATOMS: atom_id res chain seq x y z
N MET A 1 -33.23 17.40 4.54
CA MET A 1 -31.96 18.14 4.38
C MET A 1 -31.25 17.47 3.22
N THR A 2 -31.11 18.14 2.09
CA THR A 2 -30.30 17.62 0.96
C THR A 2 -28.84 17.76 1.33
N SER A 3 -28.10 16.65 1.29
CA SER A 3 -26.63 16.68 1.44
C SER A 3 -26.05 17.69 0.44
N PRO A 4 -24.98 18.42 0.80
CA PRO A 4 -24.33 19.32 -0.13
C PRO A 4 -23.88 18.53 -1.38
N PRO A 5 -23.88 19.14 -2.57
CA PRO A 5 -23.43 18.47 -3.76
C PRO A 5 -21.95 18.12 -3.62
N HIS A 6 -21.61 16.84 -3.87
CA HIS A 6 -20.23 16.38 -3.87
C HIS A 6 -19.47 16.97 -5.09
N ALA A 7 -18.22 17.34 -4.90
CA ALA A 7 -17.31 17.61 -6.02
C ALA A 7 -17.04 16.29 -6.75
N ARG A 8 -17.27 16.27 -8.08
CA ARG A 8 -17.14 15.05 -8.87
C ARG A 8 -15.75 14.92 -9.46
N LEU A 9 -15.16 13.76 -9.27
CA LEU A 9 -13.89 13.35 -9.86
C LEU A 9 -14.10 12.07 -10.67
N THR A 10 -13.21 11.85 -11.64
CA THR A 10 -13.17 10.61 -12.43
C THR A 10 -11.73 10.13 -12.56
N THR A 11 -11.52 8.83 -12.57
CA THR A 11 -10.23 8.20 -12.83
C THR A 11 -10.43 6.80 -13.40
N ARG A 12 -9.36 6.15 -13.87
CA ARG A 12 -9.40 4.74 -14.23
C ARG A 12 -9.33 3.86 -12.99
N VAL A 13 -8.46 4.19 -12.03
CA VAL A 13 -8.25 3.39 -10.82
C VAL A 13 -8.30 4.26 -9.57
N ALA A 14 -9.24 3.99 -8.67
CA ALA A 14 -9.27 4.56 -7.32
C ALA A 14 -8.56 3.62 -6.36
N ILE A 15 -7.53 4.11 -5.64
CA ILE A 15 -6.75 3.33 -4.68
C ILE A 15 -7.07 3.85 -3.27
N ILE A 16 -7.57 2.99 -2.40
CA ILE A 16 -7.84 3.32 -0.99
C ILE A 16 -6.64 2.85 -0.17
N GLY A 17 -5.89 3.80 0.38
CA GLY A 17 -4.68 3.59 1.19
C GLY A 17 -3.39 4.01 0.50
N ALA A 18 -2.60 4.88 1.16
CA ALA A 18 -1.26 5.32 0.75
C ALA A 18 -0.15 4.58 1.53
N GLY A 19 -0.40 3.33 1.90
CA GLY A 19 0.65 2.43 2.38
C GLY A 19 1.58 1.98 1.24
N PRO A 20 2.61 1.17 1.53
CA PRO A 20 3.57 0.72 0.52
C PRO A 20 2.91 0.04 -0.69
N ALA A 21 1.81 -0.70 -0.48
CA ALA A 21 1.11 -1.39 -1.56
C ALA A 21 0.37 -0.39 -2.48
N GLY A 22 -0.38 0.57 -1.91
CA GLY A 22 -1.13 1.55 -2.68
C GLY A 22 -0.21 2.52 -3.44
N LEU A 23 0.83 3.03 -2.77
CA LEU A 23 1.83 3.88 -3.41
C LEU A 23 2.59 3.14 -4.53
N LEU A 24 3.00 1.89 -4.31
CA LEU A 24 3.69 1.11 -5.33
C LEU A 24 2.79 0.82 -6.53
N LEU A 25 1.52 0.50 -6.30
CA LEU A 25 0.54 0.33 -7.37
C LEU A 25 0.38 1.64 -8.16
N GLY A 26 0.27 2.80 -7.48
CA GLY A 26 0.21 4.11 -8.13
C GLY A 26 1.42 4.35 -9.05
N VAL A 27 2.64 4.07 -8.58
CA VAL A 27 3.85 4.15 -9.43
C VAL A 27 3.75 3.23 -10.64
N ALA A 28 3.29 1.99 -10.46
CA ALA A 28 3.15 1.04 -11.57
C ALA A 28 2.13 1.52 -12.61
N LEU A 29 0.98 2.02 -12.18
CA LEU A 29 -0.05 2.60 -13.05
C LEU A 29 0.47 3.82 -13.81
N GLN A 30 1.19 4.69 -13.14
CA GLN A 30 1.81 5.86 -13.75
C GLN A 30 2.79 5.48 -14.87
N ARG A 31 3.67 4.49 -14.62
CA ARG A 31 4.59 3.97 -15.66
C ARG A 31 3.86 3.33 -16.84
N ALA A 32 2.63 2.83 -16.61
CA ALA A 32 1.76 2.29 -17.65
C ALA A 32 0.89 3.35 -18.35
N GLY A 33 0.94 4.61 -17.92
CA GLY A 33 0.09 5.69 -18.46
C GLY A 33 -1.40 5.53 -18.12
N ILE A 34 -1.70 4.91 -16.97
CA ILE A 34 -3.06 4.68 -16.49
C ILE A 34 -3.38 5.70 -15.38
N ASP A 35 -4.46 6.45 -15.55
CA ASP A 35 -4.90 7.45 -14.57
C ASP A 35 -5.36 6.79 -13.27
N PHE A 36 -4.96 7.37 -12.15
CA PHE A 36 -5.33 6.90 -10.83
C PHE A 36 -5.45 8.05 -9.82
N VAL A 37 -6.14 7.78 -8.73
CA VAL A 37 -6.24 8.63 -7.54
C VAL A 37 -6.02 7.77 -6.31
N ILE A 38 -5.17 8.23 -5.38
CA ILE A 38 -4.93 7.58 -4.09
C ILE A 38 -5.65 8.38 -3.00
N ILE A 39 -6.38 7.69 -2.14
CA ILE A 39 -7.12 8.27 -1.01
C ILE A 39 -6.61 7.64 0.28
N GLU A 40 -6.12 8.45 1.22
CA GLU A 40 -5.53 8.01 2.48
C GLU A 40 -6.18 8.75 3.66
N ASN A 41 -6.59 8.01 4.67
CA ASN A 41 -7.27 8.58 5.83
C ASN A 41 -6.31 9.15 6.89
N ARG A 42 -5.01 8.95 6.74
CA ARG A 42 -3.98 9.49 7.63
C ARG A 42 -3.26 10.65 6.98
N SER A 43 -2.63 11.45 7.83
CA SER A 43 -1.77 12.51 7.33
C SER A 43 -0.55 11.94 6.60
N ARG A 44 -0.04 12.71 5.67
CA ARG A 44 1.20 12.39 4.97
C ARG A 44 2.36 12.13 5.94
N GLU A 45 2.48 12.96 6.98
CA GLU A 45 3.51 12.82 8.01
C GLU A 45 3.40 11.48 8.74
N TYR A 46 2.19 11.07 9.12
CA TYR A 46 1.97 9.76 9.73
C TYR A 46 2.38 8.62 8.81
N VAL A 47 2.00 8.66 7.54
CA VAL A 47 2.33 7.63 6.55
C VAL A 47 3.85 7.50 6.38
N LEU A 48 4.57 8.62 6.29
CA LEU A 48 6.03 8.66 6.12
C LEU A 48 6.80 8.23 7.37
N SER A 49 6.24 8.43 8.56
CA SER A 49 6.92 8.15 9.84
C SER A 49 6.60 6.76 10.40
N ARG A 50 5.57 6.08 9.90
CA ARG A 50 5.10 4.82 10.46
C ARG A 50 6.10 3.69 10.29
N ILE A 51 6.71 3.27 11.40
CA ILE A 51 7.66 2.16 11.43
C ILE A 51 6.90 0.82 11.35
N ARG A 52 7.35 -0.05 10.46
CA ARG A 52 6.90 -1.43 10.28
C ARG A 52 8.12 -2.32 10.03
N ALA A 53 7.90 -3.61 9.74
CA ALA A 53 8.96 -4.52 9.31
C ALA A 53 9.83 -3.91 8.19
N GLY A 54 11.06 -4.33 8.09
CA GLY A 54 12.04 -3.75 7.16
C GLY A 54 12.85 -4.82 6.43
N VAL A 55 12.27 -6.00 6.15
CA VAL A 55 12.91 -7.03 5.34
C VAL A 55 12.14 -7.17 4.04
N LEU A 56 12.82 -6.95 2.92
CA LEU A 56 12.29 -7.08 1.58
C LEU A 56 12.77 -8.38 0.96
N GLU A 57 11.84 -9.14 0.42
CA GLU A 57 12.15 -10.27 -0.44
C GLU A 57 12.71 -9.77 -1.78
N GLN A 58 13.51 -10.59 -2.45
CA GLN A 58 14.16 -10.24 -3.72
C GLN A 58 13.14 -9.77 -4.78
N GLY A 59 11.97 -10.38 -4.87
CA GLY A 59 10.93 -9.98 -5.83
C GLY A 59 10.41 -8.55 -5.59
N SER A 60 10.36 -8.09 -4.34
CA SER A 60 10.02 -6.70 -3.99
C SER A 60 11.13 -5.75 -4.42
N VAL A 61 12.39 -6.10 -4.16
CA VAL A 61 13.55 -5.31 -4.59
C VAL A 61 13.60 -5.18 -6.12
N GLU A 62 13.41 -6.29 -6.83
CA GLU A 62 13.37 -6.30 -8.30
C GLU A 62 12.23 -5.44 -8.86
N THR A 63 11.06 -5.46 -8.20
CA THR A 63 9.91 -4.64 -8.62
C THR A 63 10.18 -3.16 -8.42
N LEU A 64 10.69 -2.75 -7.26
CA LEU A 64 11.06 -1.36 -6.98
C LEU A 64 12.13 -0.87 -7.97
N THR A 65 13.14 -1.70 -8.27
CA THR A 65 14.20 -1.39 -9.23
C THR A 65 13.65 -1.24 -10.64
N ARG A 66 12.82 -2.17 -11.10
CA ARG A 66 12.19 -2.13 -12.44
C ARG A 66 11.31 -0.90 -12.63
N LEU A 67 10.63 -0.44 -11.59
CA LEU A 67 9.80 0.76 -11.62
C LEU A 67 10.59 2.06 -11.48
N GLY A 68 11.91 1.99 -11.27
CA GLY A 68 12.79 3.15 -11.17
C GLY A 68 12.75 3.87 -9.82
N VAL A 69 12.25 3.21 -8.77
CA VAL A 69 12.18 3.75 -7.38
C VAL A 69 13.11 3.00 -6.42
N GLY A 70 14.04 2.21 -6.93
CA GLY A 70 14.97 1.38 -6.15
C GLY A 70 16.37 1.96 -5.96
N GLU A 71 16.68 3.18 -6.39
CA GLU A 71 18.05 3.72 -6.35
C GLU A 71 18.59 3.85 -4.92
N ARG A 72 17.82 4.42 -4.00
CA ARG A 72 18.22 4.56 -2.60
C ARG A 72 18.26 3.20 -1.90
N LEU A 73 17.31 2.32 -2.19
CA LEU A 73 17.32 0.93 -1.73
C LEU A 73 18.60 0.19 -2.14
N ALA A 74 19.04 0.33 -3.39
CA ALA A 74 20.27 -0.31 -3.87
C ALA A 74 21.54 0.23 -3.18
N ARG A 75 21.54 1.50 -2.75
CA ARG A 75 22.69 2.15 -2.08
C ARG A 75 22.72 1.90 -0.58
N GLU A 76 21.56 1.85 0.07
CA GLU A 76 21.42 1.87 1.54
C GLU A 76 20.88 0.55 2.11
N GLY A 77 20.30 -0.32 1.28
CA GLY A 77 19.79 -1.61 1.70
C GLY A 77 20.92 -2.59 2.07
N LEU A 78 20.71 -3.38 3.12
CA LEU A 78 21.66 -4.38 3.60
C LEU A 78 21.21 -5.76 3.11
N VAL A 79 21.97 -6.32 2.18
CA VAL A 79 21.66 -7.64 1.60
C VAL A 79 22.14 -8.74 2.53
N HIS A 80 21.28 -9.73 2.75
CA HIS A 80 21.54 -10.93 3.54
C HIS A 80 21.25 -12.18 2.70
N ASP A 81 22.13 -13.17 2.82
CA ASP A 81 22.03 -14.46 2.14
C ASP A 81 21.04 -15.44 2.81
N GLY A 82 20.62 -15.14 4.05
CA GLY A 82 19.70 -16.01 4.79
C GLY A 82 19.33 -15.44 6.16
N ILE A 83 18.79 -16.32 7.00
CA ILE A 83 18.38 -16.02 8.37
C ILE A 83 18.96 -17.02 9.35
N TYR A 84 19.07 -16.62 10.61
CA TYR A 84 19.43 -17.53 11.68
C TYR A 84 18.21 -17.84 12.55
N LEU A 85 17.92 -19.13 12.73
CA LEU A 85 16.94 -19.61 13.70
C LEU A 85 17.70 -20.07 14.95
N GLN A 86 17.21 -19.68 16.11
CA GLN A 86 17.79 -20.12 17.38
C GLN A 86 16.70 -20.78 18.23
N TYR A 87 16.88 -22.06 18.54
CA TYR A 87 16.02 -22.82 19.42
C TYR A 87 16.81 -23.94 20.13
N ALA A 88 16.33 -24.38 21.28
CA ALA A 88 16.98 -25.41 22.10
C ALA A 88 18.47 -25.14 22.42
N GLY A 89 18.91 -23.87 22.44
CA GLY A 89 20.30 -23.48 22.68
C GLY A 89 21.23 -23.56 21.47
N GLU A 90 20.73 -23.98 20.32
CA GLU A 90 21.47 -24.10 19.07
C GLU A 90 21.05 -23.02 18.08
N ARG A 91 21.99 -22.61 17.21
CA ARG A 91 21.79 -21.62 16.15
C ARG A 91 21.93 -22.30 14.78
N HIS A 92 20.87 -22.21 13.99
CA HIS A 92 20.78 -22.81 12.67
C HIS A 92 20.75 -21.71 11.61
N HIS A 93 21.66 -21.74 10.65
CA HIS A 93 21.63 -20.88 9.48
C HIS A 93 20.73 -21.51 8.40
N VAL A 94 19.78 -20.74 7.90
CA VAL A 94 19.00 -21.08 6.71
C VAL A 94 19.51 -20.19 5.59
N ASP A 95 20.40 -20.73 4.75
CA ASP A 95 21.02 -20.03 3.65
C ASP A 95 20.10 -20.03 2.42
N PHE A 96 19.48 -18.89 2.15
CA PHE A 96 18.57 -18.72 1.02
C PHE A 96 19.32 -18.66 -0.31
N ALA A 97 20.55 -18.13 -0.32
CA ALA A 97 21.35 -18.06 -1.53
C ALA A 97 21.73 -19.47 -2.00
N GLU A 98 22.14 -20.36 -1.10
CA GLU A 98 22.45 -21.76 -1.41
C GLU A 98 21.19 -22.55 -1.77
N LEU A 99 20.10 -22.40 -0.98
CA LEU A 99 18.90 -23.24 -1.14
C LEU A 99 18.04 -22.88 -2.35
N ILE A 100 17.90 -21.60 -2.67
CA ILE A 100 16.96 -21.11 -3.69
C ILE A 100 17.53 -20.03 -4.62
N GLY A 101 18.81 -19.70 -4.49
CA GLY A 101 19.48 -18.67 -5.30
C GLY A 101 18.92 -17.26 -5.08
N ARG A 102 18.37 -16.96 -3.89
CA ARG A 102 17.74 -15.68 -3.56
C ARG A 102 18.31 -15.09 -2.29
N THR A 103 18.13 -13.79 -2.14
CA THR A 103 18.54 -13.04 -0.95
C THR A 103 17.37 -12.27 -0.37
N VAL A 104 17.53 -11.73 0.82
CA VAL A 104 16.63 -10.74 1.41
C VAL A 104 17.39 -9.45 1.65
N THR A 105 16.70 -8.31 1.64
CA THR A 105 17.32 -7.01 1.86
C THR A 105 16.67 -6.33 3.05
N VAL A 106 17.47 -5.98 4.05
CA VAL A 106 17.00 -5.15 5.16
C VAL A 106 16.96 -3.70 4.71
N TYR A 107 15.77 -3.15 4.62
CA TYR A 107 15.48 -1.77 4.28
C TYR A 107 14.13 -1.39 4.87
N GLY A 108 14.10 -0.43 5.76
CA GLY A 108 12.89 -0.10 6.53
C GLY A 108 11.68 0.20 5.62
N GLN A 109 10.52 -0.33 5.97
CA GLN A 109 9.30 -0.08 5.19
C GLN A 109 9.01 1.42 5.06
N GLN A 110 9.28 2.23 6.10
CA GLN A 110 9.14 3.68 6.04
C GLN A 110 10.05 4.32 4.99
N GLU A 111 11.21 3.73 4.72
CA GLU A 111 12.12 4.23 3.68
C GLU A 111 11.58 3.92 2.28
N VAL A 112 11.00 2.74 2.09
CA VAL A 112 10.27 2.40 0.84
C VAL A 112 9.13 3.39 0.62
N VAL A 113 8.34 3.68 1.65
CA VAL A 113 7.21 4.63 1.57
C VAL A 113 7.70 6.03 1.22
N LYS A 114 8.83 6.49 1.78
CA LYS A 114 9.44 7.78 1.44
C LYS A 114 9.87 7.83 -0.04
N ASP A 115 10.49 6.76 -0.54
CA ASP A 115 10.93 6.68 -1.94
C ASP A 115 9.75 6.73 -2.91
N LEU A 116 8.70 5.96 -2.62
CA LEU A 116 7.47 5.96 -3.40
C LEU A 116 6.75 7.32 -3.36
N SER A 117 6.66 7.93 -2.17
CA SER A 117 6.03 9.25 -2.03
C SER A 117 6.80 10.34 -2.78
N ALA A 118 8.14 10.28 -2.78
CA ALA A 118 8.97 11.20 -3.54
C ALA A 118 8.75 11.06 -5.07
N ASP A 119 8.55 9.85 -5.56
CA ASP A 119 8.20 9.61 -6.96
C ASP A 119 6.82 10.22 -7.31
N HIS A 120 5.81 10.03 -6.45
CA HIS A 120 4.50 10.64 -6.62
C HIS A 120 4.56 12.18 -6.62
N ASP A 121 5.34 12.77 -5.72
CA ASP A 121 5.56 14.23 -5.68
C ASP A 121 6.20 14.73 -6.98
N ALA A 122 7.23 14.03 -7.47
CA ALA A 122 7.94 14.40 -8.69
C ALA A 122 7.04 14.39 -9.95
N HIS A 123 5.99 13.56 -9.92
CA HIS A 123 5.06 13.43 -11.04
C HIS A 123 3.70 14.10 -10.79
N SER A 124 3.54 14.81 -9.67
CA SER A 124 2.30 15.50 -9.30
C SER A 124 1.07 14.57 -9.28
N SER A 125 1.26 13.34 -8.79
CA SER A 125 0.17 12.36 -8.68
C SER A 125 -0.93 12.83 -7.72
N ALA A 126 -2.18 12.52 -8.03
CA ALA A 126 -3.32 12.87 -7.17
C ALA A 126 -3.37 11.93 -5.95
N VAL A 127 -2.83 12.38 -4.81
CA VAL A 127 -2.88 11.70 -3.52
C VAL A 127 -3.58 12.60 -2.51
N TYR A 128 -4.73 12.16 -2.01
CA TYR A 128 -5.52 12.84 -0.99
C TYR A 128 -5.20 12.26 0.37
N TYR A 129 -4.36 12.92 1.15
CA TYR A 129 -4.10 12.60 2.55
C TYR A 129 -5.13 13.25 3.47
N ASP A 130 -5.24 12.79 4.72
CA ASP A 130 -6.23 13.28 5.70
C ASP A 130 -7.68 13.18 5.21
N ALA A 131 -7.97 12.29 4.27
CA ALA A 131 -9.32 12.04 3.82
C ALA A 131 -10.14 11.35 4.92
N SER A 132 -11.35 11.83 5.16
CA SER A 132 -12.30 11.24 6.11
C SER A 132 -13.52 10.69 5.38
N GLU A 133 -14.36 9.92 6.09
CA GLU A 133 -15.60 9.33 5.57
C GLU A 133 -15.40 8.57 4.23
N VAL A 134 -14.25 7.90 4.08
CA VAL A 134 -13.90 7.14 2.87
C VAL A 134 -14.78 5.91 2.78
N LEU A 135 -15.63 5.84 1.76
CA LEU A 135 -16.57 4.73 1.55
C LEU A 135 -16.65 4.33 0.07
N PRO A 136 -16.35 3.09 -0.28
CA PRO A 136 -16.59 2.55 -1.62
C PRO A 136 -18.06 2.16 -1.80
N HIS A 137 -18.60 2.37 -2.99
CA HIS A 137 -19.98 2.07 -3.36
C HIS A 137 -20.05 1.38 -4.72
N GLY A 138 -21.07 0.55 -4.94
CA GLY A 138 -21.34 -0.07 -6.24
C GLY A 138 -20.19 -0.93 -6.76
N LEU A 139 -19.48 -1.64 -5.88
CA LEU A 139 -18.31 -2.46 -6.25
C LEU A 139 -18.64 -3.61 -7.19
N ASP A 140 -19.90 -3.98 -7.28
CA ASP A 140 -20.47 -5.02 -8.15
C ASP A 140 -21.05 -4.44 -9.45
N THR A 141 -20.85 -3.14 -9.72
CA THR A 141 -21.36 -2.45 -10.91
C THR A 141 -20.23 -2.10 -11.89
N GLU A 142 -20.60 -1.65 -13.08
CA GLU A 142 -19.64 -1.18 -14.09
C GLU A 142 -19.01 0.19 -13.76
N THR A 143 -19.59 0.92 -12.82
CA THR A 143 -19.13 2.27 -12.43
C THR A 143 -19.08 2.43 -10.92
N PRO A 144 -18.13 1.74 -10.25
CA PRO A 144 -17.97 1.89 -8.81
C PRO A 144 -17.51 3.31 -8.46
N THR A 145 -17.89 3.77 -7.27
CA THR A 145 -17.50 5.09 -6.78
C THR A 145 -16.87 5.00 -5.39
N VAL A 146 -16.08 6.01 -5.05
CA VAL A 146 -15.58 6.22 -3.68
C VAL A 146 -15.98 7.62 -3.24
N THR A 147 -16.71 7.72 -2.14
CA THR A 147 -16.98 9.01 -1.50
C THR A 147 -15.97 9.26 -0.40
N PHE A 148 -15.57 10.52 -0.23
CA PHE A 148 -14.68 10.94 0.87
C PHE A 148 -14.78 12.44 1.09
N ASP A 149 -14.41 12.89 2.29
CA ASP A 149 -14.25 14.30 2.62
C ASP A 149 -12.76 14.65 2.68
N HIS A 150 -12.37 15.77 2.08
CA HIS A 150 -11.02 16.30 2.13
C HIS A 150 -11.06 17.82 2.12
N ASP A 151 -10.35 18.44 3.07
CA ASP A 151 -10.29 19.91 3.26
C ASP A 151 -11.68 20.59 3.28
N GLY A 152 -12.63 19.96 3.96
CA GLY A 152 -14.01 20.47 4.11
C GLY A 152 -14.88 20.35 2.87
N THR A 153 -14.39 19.68 1.83
CA THR A 153 -15.14 19.40 0.60
C THR A 153 -15.49 17.91 0.52
N ALA A 154 -16.76 17.61 0.28
CA ALA A 154 -17.22 16.25 -0.01
C ALA A 154 -16.96 15.89 -1.48
N TYR A 155 -16.34 14.75 -1.74
CA TYR A 155 -16.00 14.24 -3.07
C TYR A 155 -16.74 12.95 -3.39
N GLU A 156 -17.08 12.78 -4.65
CA GLU A 156 -17.51 11.53 -5.27
C GLU A 156 -16.57 11.23 -6.43
N LEU A 157 -15.73 10.19 -6.27
CA LEU A 157 -14.78 9.74 -7.29
C LEU A 157 -15.35 8.52 -8.00
N ALA A 158 -15.70 8.65 -9.28
CA ALA A 158 -16.06 7.54 -10.14
C ALA A 158 -14.80 6.91 -10.75
N ALA A 159 -14.74 5.58 -10.79
CA ALA A 159 -13.61 4.85 -11.33
C ALA A 159 -14.05 3.61 -12.11
N ASP A 160 -13.16 3.10 -13.00
CA ASP A 160 -13.39 1.80 -13.64
C ASP A 160 -13.06 0.67 -12.64
N PHE A 161 -12.08 0.90 -11.74
CA PHE A 161 -11.67 -0.06 -10.72
C PHE A 161 -11.44 0.63 -9.38
N VAL A 162 -11.84 -0.04 -8.29
CA VAL A 162 -11.51 0.35 -6.92
C VAL A 162 -10.58 -0.69 -6.31
N VAL A 163 -9.45 -0.27 -5.78
CA VAL A 163 -8.44 -1.13 -5.17
C VAL A 163 -8.30 -0.81 -3.69
N GLY A 164 -8.56 -1.80 -2.83
CA GLY A 164 -8.30 -1.71 -1.40
C GLY A 164 -6.84 -2.01 -1.08
N ALA A 165 -6.10 -1.02 -0.58
CA ALA A 165 -4.71 -1.11 -0.11
C ALA A 165 -4.55 -0.51 1.30
N ASP A 166 -5.64 -0.44 2.06
CA ASP A 166 -5.80 0.23 3.35
C ASP A 166 -5.49 -0.66 4.56
N GLY A 167 -4.94 -1.85 4.29
CA GLY A 167 -4.44 -2.78 5.31
C GLY A 167 -5.53 -3.57 6.02
N PHE A 168 -5.12 -4.30 7.06
CA PHE A 168 -5.98 -5.28 7.74
C PHE A 168 -7.27 -4.67 8.34
N HIS A 169 -7.18 -3.46 8.87
CA HIS A 169 -8.31 -2.76 9.49
C HIS A 169 -9.01 -1.78 8.56
N GLY A 170 -8.69 -1.82 7.27
CA GLY A 170 -9.24 -0.91 6.27
C GLY A 170 -10.74 -1.09 6.02
N ILE A 171 -11.34 -0.07 5.43
CA ILE A 171 -12.77 -0.09 5.06
C ILE A 171 -13.03 -1.02 3.87
N SER A 172 -12.02 -1.18 2.99
CA SER A 172 -12.17 -1.97 1.76
C SER A 172 -12.54 -3.42 2.05
N ARG A 173 -11.90 -4.05 3.04
CA ARG A 173 -12.24 -5.41 3.46
C ARG A 173 -13.68 -5.52 3.98
N ARG A 174 -14.14 -4.51 4.74
CA ARG A 174 -15.49 -4.47 5.30
C ARG A 174 -16.57 -4.24 4.25
N SER A 175 -16.17 -3.80 3.06
CA SER A 175 -17.09 -3.58 1.93
C SER A 175 -17.31 -4.84 1.10
N ILE A 176 -16.59 -5.94 1.39
CA ILE A 176 -16.83 -7.26 0.80
C ILE A 176 -18.07 -7.86 1.47
N PRO A 177 -19.08 -8.34 0.72
CA PRO A 177 -20.24 -9.01 1.30
C PRO A 177 -19.82 -10.21 2.18
N SER A 178 -20.45 -10.36 3.34
CA SER A 178 -20.15 -11.47 4.26
C SER A 178 -20.44 -12.86 3.68
N SER A 179 -21.24 -12.94 2.62
CA SER A 179 -21.45 -14.17 1.84
C SER A 179 -20.21 -14.61 1.05
N ASP A 180 -19.30 -13.68 0.74
CA ASP A 180 -18.17 -13.87 -0.14
C ASP A 180 -16.84 -13.86 0.61
N LEU A 181 -16.89 -13.72 1.93
CA LEU A 181 -15.73 -13.61 2.81
C LEU A 181 -15.80 -14.65 3.94
N ASP A 182 -14.89 -15.62 3.92
CA ASP A 182 -14.61 -16.49 5.06
C ASP A 182 -13.52 -15.87 5.92
N GLU A 183 -13.85 -15.49 7.15
CA GLU A 183 -12.90 -14.94 8.11
C GLU A 183 -12.51 -15.99 9.13
N TYR A 184 -11.21 -16.25 9.26
CA TYR A 184 -10.62 -17.01 10.34
C TYR A 184 -9.69 -16.09 11.15
N GLU A 185 -10.04 -15.88 12.42
CA GLU A 185 -9.25 -15.10 13.36
C GLU A 185 -8.79 -15.97 14.52
N ARG A 186 -7.53 -15.83 14.88
CA ARG A 186 -6.95 -16.52 16.05
C ARG A 186 -6.00 -15.58 16.78
N ASP A 187 -6.30 -15.37 18.06
CA ASP A 187 -5.42 -14.65 18.96
C ASP A 187 -4.24 -15.54 19.39
N TYR A 188 -3.03 -14.99 19.26
CA TYR A 188 -1.83 -15.62 19.76
C TYR A 188 -1.34 -14.87 21.02
N PRO A 189 -0.86 -15.59 22.07
CA PRO A 189 -0.39 -14.97 23.31
C PRO A 189 1.01 -14.33 23.17
N TYR A 190 1.46 -14.03 21.96
CA TYR A 190 2.76 -13.44 21.67
C TYR A 190 2.64 -12.49 20.49
N ALA A 191 3.55 -11.52 20.43
CA ALA A 191 3.71 -10.58 19.32
C ALA A 191 5.09 -10.74 18.67
N TRP A 192 5.19 -10.31 17.44
CA TRP A 192 6.43 -10.26 16.67
C TRP A 192 7.10 -8.89 16.83
#